data_33533ea957cdb5bc063318581cec8958
#
_entry.id   33533ea957cdb5bc063318581cec8958
#
_cell.length_a   1.000
_cell.length_b   1.000
_cell.length_c   1.000
_cell.angle_alpha   90.00
_cell.angle_beta   90.00
_cell.angle_gamma   90.00
#
_symmetry.space_group_name_H-M   'P 1'
#
loop_
_entity.id
_entity.type
_entity.pdbx_description
1 polymer ?
#
loop_
_entity_poly.entity_id
_entity_poly.type
_entity_poly.pdbx_seq_one_letter_code
_entity_poly.pdbx_strand_id
1 'polypeptide(L)'
;MVDSYSKRISDIIYDTKNYEIEVLFYLTQHCNLGCRGCYMRSSPNSPRNVLPYDDLNFYLNQFDNVPNFTNMVTFSGGEIFTASINYVRTCANMVLDRGWGLQLKTNGAWVMDTQKCADVMNMLQNLQPGRGMVADEKQIHDFLRRYPKWLLRVCGRWLLMRKMPTTSMLSMAVSVDDKLHPARSADWFVKIADLITNDKKLRNRVNLKTFTVADSVPLLESRVLNNPKLNIENFEKMPGKWAARYTINGATVESYVGDFVDVGNVPMEKKLTEIVVPPLGGSRGRVVYCFYPDGTVGFDCNYLESVGRVPFKTDTGTYKSFAQIQHDIHEKLVSDYARVIQK
;
A
#
# COMPACT_ATOMS: atom_id res chain seq x y z
N MET A 1 -14.38 -30.35 5.82
CA MET A 1 -13.43 -29.41 5.16
C MET A 1 -14.05 -28.04 4.94
N VAL A 2 -15.23 -27.93 4.33
CA VAL A 2 -15.90 -26.61 4.11
C VAL A 2 -16.12 -25.87 5.40
N ASP A 3 -16.62 -26.52 6.46
CA ASP A 3 -16.90 -25.87 7.75
C ASP A 3 -15.63 -25.34 8.42
N SER A 4 -14.52 -26.09 8.34
CA SER A 4 -13.24 -25.63 8.90
C SER A 4 -12.67 -24.44 8.11
N TYR A 5 -12.86 -24.44 6.79
CA TYR A 5 -12.47 -23.31 5.94
C TYR A 5 -13.35 -22.07 6.22
N SER A 6 -14.66 -22.25 6.26
CA SER A 6 -15.61 -21.15 6.59
C SER A 6 -15.28 -20.52 7.93
N LYS A 7 -15.04 -21.33 8.97
CA LYS A 7 -14.63 -20.81 10.28
C LYS A 7 -13.32 -20.02 10.19
N ARG A 8 -12.33 -20.53 9.47
CA ARG A 8 -11.04 -19.86 9.30
C ARG A 8 -11.17 -18.51 8.58
N ILE A 9 -11.97 -18.43 7.51
CA ILE A 9 -12.24 -17.17 6.81
C ILE A 9 -13.00 -16.21 7.72
N SER A 10 -13.99 -16.69 8.47
CA SER A 10 -14.72 -15.89 9.46
C SER A 10 -13.77 -15.28 10.50
N ASP A 11 -12.84 -16.08 11.04
CA ASP A 11 -11.86 -15.60 12.02
C ASP A 11 -10.99 -14.48 11.41
N ILE A 12 -10.55 -14.60 10.16
CA ILE A 12 -9.74 -13.59 9.48
C ILE A 12 -10.55 -12.29 9.24
N ILE A 13 -11.78 -12.41 8.76
CA ILE A 13 -12.59 -11.25 8.35
C ILE A 13 -13.12 -10.47 9.55
N TYR A 14 -13.50 -11.17 10.63
CA TYR A 14 -14.23 -10.58 11.75
C TYR A 14 -13.41 -10.45 13.05
N ASP A 15 -12.23 -11.07 13.14
CA ASP A 15 -11.39 -10.97 14.33
C ASP A 15 -10.59 -9.66 14.36
N THR A 16 -11.22 -8.63 14.90
CA THR A 16 -10.60 -7.30 15.04
C THR A 16 -9.49 -7.23 16.09
N LYS A 17 -9.25 -8.29 16.86
CA LYS A 17 -8.19 -8.33 17.89
C LYS A 17 -6.87 -8.78 17.30
N ASN A 18 -6.91 -9.74 16.38
CA ASN A 18 -5.72 -10.36 15.82
C ASN A 18 -5.37 -9.86 14.41
N TYR A 19 -6.28 -9.13 13.75
CA TYR A 19 -6.08 -8.64 12.40
C TYR A 19 -6.28 -7.13 12.31
N GLU A 20 -5.34 -6.47 11.63
CA GLU A 20 -5.42 -5.06 11.24
C GLU A 20 -5.95 -4.98 9.81
N ILE A 21 -6.81 -3.99 9.54
CA ILE A 21 -7.37 -3.74 8.22
C ILE A 21 -6.54 -2.66 7.53
N GLU A 22 -6.00 -3.00 6.37
CA GLU A 22 -5.45 -2.06 5.39
C GLU A 22 -6.40 -1.94 4.21
N VAL A 23 -6.40 -0.77 3.59
CA VAL A 23 -7.27 -0.49 2.44
C VAL A 23 -6.42 -0.05 1.27
N LEU A 24 -6.68 -0.68 0.12
CA LEU A 24 -6.02 -0.37 -1.12
C LEU A 24 -7.06 0.00 -2.17
N PHE A 25 -6.96 1.21 -2.71
CA PHE A 25 -7.79 1.65 -3.82
C PHE A 25 -6.99 1.61 -5.12
N TYR A 26 -7.49 0.85 -6.08
CA TYR A 26 -6.98 0.86 -7.44
C TYR A 26 -7.61 2.04 -8.17
N LEU A 27 -6.87 3.13 -8.31
CA LEU A 27 -7.41 4.36 -8.90
C LEU A 27 -7.71 4.22 -10.39
N THR A 28 -6.98 3.36 -11.10
CA THR A 28 -7.18 3.09 -12.53
C THR A 28 -6.71 1.69 -12.91
N GLN A 29 -7.29 1.11 -13.95
CA GLN A 29 -6.80 -0.12 -14.57
C GLN A 29 -5.75 0.14 -15.66
N HIS A 30 -5.70 1.37 -16.20
CA HIS A 30 -4.76 1.71 -17.26
C HIS A 30 -3.32 1.76 -16.74
N CYS A 31 -2.39 1.26 -17.54
CA CYS A 31 -0.96 1.33 -17.25
C CYS A 31 -0.18 1.68 -18.53
N ASN A 32 0.86 2.45 -18.41
CA ASN A 32 1.78 2.75 -19.50
C ASN A 32 2.79 1.62 -19.78
N LEU A 33 2.78 0.56 -18.96
CA LEU A 33 3.62 -0.63 -19.10
C LEU A 33 2.75 -1.87 -19.30
N GLY A 34 3.31 -2.88 -20.00
CA GLY A 34 2.73 -4.21 -20.18
C GLY A 34 3.57 -5.27 -19.47
N CYS A 35 3.64 -5.22 -18.15
CA CYS A 35 4.47 -6.13 -17.38
C CYS A 35 3.95 -7.56 -17.45
N ARG A 36 4.83 -8.53 -17.73
CA ARG A 36 4.48 -9.93 -17.96
C ARG A 36 3.77 -10.60 -16.76
N GLY A 37 4.15 -10.24 -15.55
CA GLY A 37 3.59 -10.79 -14.31
C GLY A 37 2.61 -9.86 -13.61
N CYS A 38 2.02 -8.89 -14.31
CA CYS A 38 1.09 -7.94 -13.70
C CYS A 38 -0.17 -8.65 -13.17
N TYR A 39 -0.34 -8.65 -11.85
CA TYR A 39 -1.50 -9.26 -11.20
C TYR A 39 -2.83 -8.57 -11.57
N MET A 40 -2.79 -7.26 -11.90
CA MET A 40 -3.94 -6.50 -12.38
C MET A 40 -4.19 -6.72 -13.88
N ARG A 41 -3.27 -7.38 -14.60
CA ARG A 41 -3.29 -7.50 -16.07
C ARG A 41 -3.40 -6.13 -16.76
N SER A 42 -2.89 -5.10 -16.10
CA SER A 42 -2.90 -3.74 -16.62
C SER A 42 -1.90 -3.59 -17.76
N SER A 43 -2.27 -2.79 -18.74
CA SER A 43 -1.47 -2.55 -19.94
C SER A 43 -1.84 -1.21 -20.57
N PRO A 44 -1.10 -0.75 -21.59
CA PRO A 44 -1.49 0.41 -22.39
C PRO A 44 -2.85 0.27 -23.10
N ASN A 45 -3.33 -0.97 -23.27
CA ASN A 45 -4.63 -1.27 -23.88
C ASN A 45 -5.77 -1.44 -22.85
N SER A 46 -5.45 -1.40 -21.56
CA SER A 46 -6.47 -1.49 -20.51
C SER A 46 -7.37 -0.25 -20.48
N PRO A 47 -8.63 -0.38 -20.04
CA PRO A 47 -9.55 0.74 -19.95
C PRO A 47 -8.94 1.91 -19.17
N ARG A 48 -9.21 3.13 -19.61
CA ARG A 48 -8.80 4.38 -18.93
C ARG A 48 -9.81 4.84 -17.87
N ASN A 49 -10.63 3.91 -17.39
CA ASN A 49 -11.55 4.20 -16.29
C ASN A 49 -10.77 4.51 -15.00
N VAL A 50 -11.38 5.36 -14.20
CA VAL A 50 -10.87 5.70 -12.87
C VAL A 50 -11.94 5.39 -11.82
N LEU A 51 -11.51 5.13 -10.60
CA LEU A 51 -12.42 4.97 -9.46
C LEU A 51 -13.18 6.29 -9.24
N PRO A 52 -14.52 6.32 -9.27
CA PRO A 52 -15.28 7.54 -9.04
C PRO A 52 -14.98 8.17 -7.68
N TYR A 53 -14.95 9.49 -7.59
CA TYR A 53 -14.75 10.22 -6.31
C TYR A 53 -15.78 9.85 -5.26
N ASP A 54 -17.04 9.67 -5.66
CA ASP A 54 -18.13 9.33 -4.73
C ASP A 54 -17.93 7.95 -4.13
N ASP A 55 -17.44 6.98 -4.94
CA ASP A 55 -17.14 5.63 -4.48
C ASP A 55 -15.99 5.66 -3.45
N LEU A 56 -14.91 6.38 -3.77
CA LEU A 56 -13.78 6.56 -2.86
C LEU A 56 -14.24 7.22 -1.55
N ASN A 57 -14.93 8.35 -1.64
CA ASN A 57 -15.36 9.11 -0.47
C ASN A 57 -16.32 8.32 0.42
N PHE A 58 -17.26 7.59 -0.19
CA PHE A 58 -18.21 6.75 0.57
C PHE A 58 -17.45 5.75 1.45
N TYR A 59 -16.48 5.02 0.89
CA TYR A 59 -15.75 4.02 1.65
C TYR A 59 -14.75 4.62 2.64
N LEU A 60 -14.10 5.72 2.32
CA LEU A 60 -13.29 6.43 3.33
C LEU A 60 -14.12 6.78 4.56
N ASN A 61 -15.36 7.26 4.38
CA ASN A 61 -16.28 7.54 5.50
C ASN A 61 -16.68 6.28 6.29
N GLN A 62 -16.77 5.12 5.64
CA GLN A 62 -17.03 3.85 6.36
C GLN A 62 -15.87 3.47 7.28
N PHE A 63 -14.63 3.67 6.83
CA PHE A 63 -13.43 3.33 7.59
C PHE A 63 -13.17 4.24 8.80
N ASP A 64 -13.76 5.43 8.88
CA ASP A 64 -13.70 6.28 10.07
C ASP A 64 -14.16 5.56 11.36
N ASN A 65 -15.05 4.55 11.21
CA ASN A 65 -15.64 3.83 12.32
C ASN A 65 -15.19 2.37 12.43
N VAL A 66 -14.21 1.94 11.66
CA VAL A 66 -13.68 0.56 11.71
C VAL A 66 -12.56 0.47 12.75
N PRO A 67 -12.77 -0.27 13.88
CA PRO A 67 -11.91 -0.16 15.07
C PRO A 67 -10.47 -0.68 14.88
N ASN A 68 -10.25 -1.54 13.91
CA ASN A 68 -8.93 -2.13 13.61
C ASN A 68 -8.36 -1.63 12.28
N PHE A 69 -8.91 -0.55 11.73
CA PHE A 69 -8.35 0.11 10.57
C PHE A 69 -7.02 0.81 10.92
N THR A 70 -5.99 0.59 10.11
CA THR A 70 -4.63 1.11 10.37
C THR A 70 -4.47 2.61 10.17
N ASN A 71 -5.52 3.32 9.75
CA ASN A 71 -5.48 4.71 9.30
C ASN A 71 -4.44 4.93 8.17
N MET A 72 -4.19 3.89 7.39
CA MET A 72 -3.31 3.91 6.23
C MET A 72 -4.07 3.49 4.98
N VAL A 73 -4.03 4.32 3.96
CA VAL A 73 -4.63 4.05 2.66
C VAL A 73 -3.52 3.91 1.63
N THR A 74 -3.63 2.91 0.79
CA THR A 74 -2.72 2.73 -0.36
C THR A 74 -3.47 3.03 -1.66
N PHE A 75 -2.93 3.91 -2.48
CA PHE A 75 -3.34 4.08 -3.86
C PHE A 75 -2.43 3.30 -4.78
N SER A 76 -3.04 2.51 -5.65
CA SER A 76 -2.38 1.68 -6.65
C SER A 76 -3.23 1.64 -7.93
N GLY A 77 -2.96 0.67 -8.78
CA GLY A 77 -3.69 0.46 -10.01
C GLY A 77 -2.79 -0.15 -11.07
N GLY A 78 -3.08 0.13 -12.33
CA GLY A 78 -2.10 -0.10 -13.38
C GLY A 78 -0.91 0.83 -13.13
N GLU A 79 -1.08 2.11 -13.43
CA GLU A 79 -0.17 3.18 -13.01
C GLU A 79 -0.99 4.41 -12.63
N ILE A 80 -0.93 4.81 -11.37
CA ILE A 80 -1.78 5.91 -10.85
C ILE A 80 -1.57 7.24 -11.59
N PHE A 81 -0.33 7.49 -12.03
CA PHE A 81 0.01 8.72 -12.75
C PHE A 81 -0.31 8.67 -14.24
N THR A 82 -0.94 7.62 -14.76
CA THR A 82 -1.61 7.67 -16.07
C THR A 82 -2.96 8.36 -16.02
N ALA A 83 -3.58 8.42 -14.86
CA ALA A 83 -4.73 9.27 -14.62
C ALA A 83 -4.33 10.76 -14.57
N SER A 84 -5.30 11.65 -14.60
CA SER A 84 -5.06 13.09 -14.46
C SER A 84 -4.44 13.39 -13.09
N ILE A 85 -3.41 14.24 -13.06
CA ILE A 85 -2.74 14.62 -11.80
C ILE A 85 -3.71 15.33 -10.85
N ASN A 86 -4.64 16.11 -11.37
CA ASN A 86 -5.69 16.74 -10.57
C ASN A 86 -6.60 15.69 -9.91
N TYR A 87 -6.93 14.62 -10.62
CA TYR A 87 -7.71 13.51 -10.06
C TYR A 87 -6.94 12.85 -8.90
N VAL A 88 -5.68 12.45 -9.12
CA VAL A 88 -4.85 11.81 -8.08
C VAL A 88 -4.69 12.73 -6.88
N ARG A 89 -4.46 14.04 -7.10
CA ARG A 89 -4.35 15.04 -6.04
C ARG A 89 -5.64 15.15 -5.22
N THR A 90 -6.79 15.18 -5.87
CA THR A 90 -8.09 15.25 -5.17
C THR A 90 -8.32 14.01 -4.33
N CYS A 91 -8.08 12.81 -4.87
CA CYS A 91 -8.16 11.56 -4.11
C CYS A 91 -7.19 11.55 -2.92
N ALA A 92 -5.95 12.02 -3.11
CA ALA A 92 -4.95 12.10 -2.06
C ALA A 92 -5.38 13.03 -0.92
N ASN A 93 -5.92 14.20 -1.25
CA ASN A 93 -6.43 15.12 -0.24
C ASN A 93 -7.59 14.52 0.56
N MET A 94 -8.51 13.77 -0.07
CA MET A 94 -9.60 13.10 0.66
C MET A 94 -9.10 12.19 1.78
N VAL A 95 -7.94 11.55 1.61
CA VAL A 95 -7.29 10.71 2.64
C VAL A 95 -6.57 11.57 3.66
N LEU A 96 -5.74 12.50 3.20
CA LEU A 96 -4.87 13.31 4.05
C LEU A 96 -5.64 14.28 4.95
N ASP A 97 -6.78 14.80 4.48
CA ASP A 97 -7.66 15.70 5.25
C ASP A 97 -8.31 14.99 6.45
N ARG A 98 -8.42 13.65 6.40
CA ARG A 98 -8.83 12.82 7.55
C ARG A 98 -7.71 12.59 8.57
N GLY A 99 -6.51 13.08 8.30
CA GLY A 99 -5.33 12.83 9.12
C GLY A 99 -4.77 11.41 8.97
N TRP A 100 -5.15 10.69 7.93
CA TRP A 100 -4.66 9.35 7.64
C TRP A 100 -3.38 9.36 6.82
N GLY A 101 -2.66 8.26 6.88
CA GLY A 101 -1.50 8.03 6.03
C GLY A 101 -1.89 7.62 4.63
N LEU A 102 -1.07 8.04 3.67
CA LEU A 102 -1.24 7.72 2.26
C LEU A 102 0.03 7.11 1.68
N GLN A 103 -0.09 5.96 1.05
CA GLN A 103 0.95 5.36 0.23
C GLN A 103 0.55 5.42 -1.25
N LEU A 104 1.42 5.99 -2.07
CA LEU A 104 1.30 6.01 -3.52
C LEU A 104 2.19 4.91 -4.11
N LYS A 105 1.61 3.87 -4.72
CA LYS A 105 2.36 2.83 -5.44
C LYS A 105 2.46 3.21 -6.91
N THR A 106 3.66 3.16 -7.47
CA THR A 106 3.95 3.55 -8.85
C THR A 106 5.05 2.70 -9.46
N ASN A 107 5.03 2.55 -10.78
CA ASN A 107 6.13 1.95 -11.54
C ASN A 107 7.30 2.94 -11.75
N GLY A 108 7.09 4.23 -11.55
CA GLY A 108 8.11 5.26 -11.66
C GLY A 108 8.40 5.77 -13.07
N ALA A 109 7.82 5.20 -14.12
CA ALA A 109 8.13 5.57 -15.51
C ALA A 109 7.81 7.04 -15.86
N TRP A 110 6.90 7.66 -15.12
CA TRP A 110 6.52 9.06 -15.28
C TRP A 110 7.69 10.03 -15.15
N VAL A 111 8.77 9.65 -14.45
CA VAL A 111 9.96 10.48 -14.25
C VAL A 111 10.74 10.72 -15.57
N MET A 112 10.47 9.93 -16.60
CA MET A 112 11.10 10.05 -17.91
C MET A 112 10.42 11.08 -18.82
N ASP A 113 9.17 11.42 -18.54
CA ASP A 113 8.43 12.50 -19.21
C ASP A 113 8.61 13.80 -18.41
N THR A 114 9.24 14.81 -19.02
CA THR A 114 9.59 16.06 -18.33
C THR A 114 8.37 16.78 -17.78
N GLN A 115 7.27 16.87 -18.56
CA GLN A 115 6.06 17.55 -18.12
C GLN A 115 5.37 16.76 -17.02
N LYS A 116 5.22 15.45 -17.19
CA LYS A 116 4.60 14.59 -16.19
C LYS A 116 5.40 14.58 -14.89
N CYS A 117 6.73 14.56 -14.98
CA CYS A 117 7.61 14.66 -13.84
C CYS A 117 7.37 15.96 -13.06
N ALA A 118 7.34 17.11 -13.76
CA ALA A 118 7.07 18.40 -13.14
C ALA A 118 5.69 18.44 -12.47
N ASP A 119 4.67 17.89 -13.12
CA ASP A 119 3.30 17.84 -12.62
C ASP A 119 3.19 16.97 -11.34
N VAL A 120 3.83 15.79 -11.33
CA VAL A 120 3.86 14.90 -10.14
C VAL A 120 4.62 15.57 -8.99
N MET A 121 5.80 16.14 -9.25
CA MET A 121 6.58 16.83 -8.23
C MET A 121 5.82 18.02 -7.65
N ASN A 122 5.17 18.84 -8.49
CA ASN A 122 4.32 19.94 -8.04
C ASN A 122 3.12 19.45 -7.22
N MET A 123 2.50 18.35 -7.62
CA MET A 123 1.43 17.72 -6.84
C MET A 123 1.94 17.35 -5.44
N LEU A 124 3.04 16.60 -5.35
CA LEU A 124 3.62 16.17 -4.07
C LEU A 124 3.98 17.34 -3.16
N GLN A 125 4.55 18.42 -3.72
CA GLN A 125 4.89 19.64 -2.97
C GLN A 125 3.67 20.35 -2.38
N ASN A 126 2.51 20.23 -3.03
CA ASN A 126 1.27 20.89 -2.64
C ASN A 126 0.31 20.01 -1.84
N LEU A 127 0.53 18.68 -1.79
CA LEU A 127 -0.18 17.84 -0.83
C LEU A 127 0.19 18.29 0.59
N GLN A 128 -0.82 18.51 1.42
CA GLN A 128 -0.61 18.78 2.83
C GLN A 128 -0.96 17.52 3.62
N PRO A 129 0.03 16.71 3.97
CA PRO A 129 -0.25 15.54 4.79
C PRO A 129 -0.88 16.04 6.09
N GLY A 130 -2.05 15.49 6.37
CA GLY A 130 -2.75 15.73 7.62
C GLY A 130 -1.83 15.43 8.82
N ARG A 131 -2.16 15.95 9.99
CA ARG A 131 -1.43 15.66 11.22
C ARG A 131 -1.75 14.26 11.72
N GLY A 132 -1.42 13.25 10.93
CA GLY A 132 -1.55 11.84 11.30
C GLY A 132 -0.53 11.45 12.36
N MET A 133 -0.99 10.72 13.37
CA MET A 133 -0.15 10.23 14.46
C MET A 133 0.46 8.89 14.09
N VAL A 134 1.60 8.89 13.43
CA VAL A 134 2.55 7.77 13.60
C VAL A 134 3.94 8.37 13.78
N ALA A 135 4.36 8.44 15.01
CA ALA A 135 5.74 8.68 15.31
C ALA A 135 6.52 7.40 15.02
N ASP A 136 7.62 7.51 14.31
CA ASP A 136 8.66 6.48 14.21
C ASP A 136 9.03 6.03 15.63
N GLU A 137 9.25 4.73 15.82
CA GLU A 137 9.65 4.15 17.12
C GLU A 137 10.83 4.90 17.75
N LYS A 138 11.78 5.35 16.94
CA LYS A 138 12.91 6.17 17.37
C LYS A 138 12.47 7.55 17.86
N GLN A 139 11.53 8.19 17.20
CA GLN A 139 10.98 9.48 17.63
C GLN A 139 10.14 9.34 18.90
N ILE A 140 9.40 8.24 19.04
CA ILE A 140 8.71 7.88 20.28
C ILE A 140 9.74 7.74 21.41
N HIS A 141 10.78 6.97 21.17
CA HIS A 141 11.82 6.71 22.16
C HIS A 141 12.61 7.97 22.55
N ASP A 142 12.97 8.83 21.58
CA ASP A 142 13.65 10.09 21.82
C ASP A 142 12.75 11.12 22.52
N PHE A 143 11.46 11.12 22.21
CA PHE A 143 10.46 11.90 22.93
C PHE A 143 10.30 11.43 24.36
N LEU A 144 10.14 10.11 24.57
CA LEU A 144 9.99 9.52 25.89
C LEU A 144 11.22 9.75 26.80
N ARG A 145 12.43 9.80 26.21
CA ARG A 145 13.67 10.13 26.95
C ARG A 145 13.72 11.56 27.48
N ARG A 146 12.98 12.51 26.87
CA ARG A 146 12.96 13.93 27.26
C ARG A 146 12.05 14.24 28.44
N TYR A 147 11.20 13.29 28.84
CA TYR A 147 10.22 13.50 29.91
C TYR A 147 10.43 12.53 31.08
N PRO A 148 10.24 13.01 32.32
CA PRO A 148 10.31 12.15 33.50
C PRO A 148 9.29 11.02 33.45
N LYS A 149 9.68 9.81 33.87
CA LYS A 149 8.84 8.59 33.84
C LYS A 149 7.46 8.78 34.52
N TRP A 150 7.38 9.59 35.58
CA TRP A 150 6.12 9.86 36.26
C TRP A 150 5.14 10.68 35.41
N LEU A 151 5.65 11.66 34.65
CA LEU A 151 4.83 12.49 33.74
C LEU A 151 4.25 11.64 32.61
N LEU A 152 5.00 10.65 32.12
CA LEU A 152 4.55 9.73 31.10
C LEU A 152 3.47 8.75 31.60
N ARG A 153 3.49 8.40 32.89
CA ARG A 153 2.44 7.58 33.50
C ARG A 153 1.10 8.32 33.65
N VAL A 154 1.14 9.60 33.97
CA VAL A 154 -0.07 10.40 34.25
C VAL A 154 -0.64 11.03 32.98
N CYS A 155 0.22 11.54 32.12
CA CYS A 155 -0.17 12.33 30.95
C CYS A 155 0.31 11.73 29.61
N GLY A 156 0.92 10.54 29.64
CA GLY A 156 1.65 9.98 28.48
C GLY A 156 0.79 9.89 27.21
N ARG A 157 -0.44 9.43 27.35
CA ARG A 157 -1.38 9.32 26.22
C ARG A 157 -1.76 10.68 25.64
N TRP A 158 -1.95 11.69 26.50
CA TRP A 158 -2.29 13.07 26.12
C TRP A 158 -1.09 13.83 25.53
N LEU A 159 0.10 13.64 26.12
CA LEU A 159 1.37 14.20 25.63
C LEU A 159 1.76 13.58 24.28
N LEU A 160 1.60 12.27 24.13
CA LEU A 160 1.79 11.56 22.87
C LEU A 160 0.85 12.13 21.79
N MET A 161 -0.41 12.34 22.11
CA MET A 161 -1.38 12.86 21.14
C MET A 161 -1.19 14.33 20.73
N ARG A 162 -0.62 15.18 21.59
CA ARG A 162 -0.53 16.64 21.33
C ARG A 162 0.87 17.16 21.00
N LYS A 163 1.93 16.49 21.39
CA LYS A 163 3.30 17.03 21.28
C LYS A 163 4.27 16.16 20.49
N MET A 164 3.84 14.98 20.01
CA MET A 164 4.70 14.25 19.10
C MET A 164 4.82 14.98 17.77
N PRO A 165 6.03 15.09 17.22
CA PRO A 165 6.18 15.53 15.85
C PRO A 165 5.41 14.55 14.97
N THR A 166 4.38 15.04 14.32
CA THR A 166 3.63 14.30 13.34
C THR A 166 4.54 14.09 12.14
N THR A 167 5.06 12.89 11.97
CA THR A 167 5.72 12.54 10.72
C THR A 167 4.69 12.52 9.60
N SER A 168 5.04 13.12 8.50
CA SER A 168 4.25 13.04 7.29
C SER A 168 4.02 11.57 6.93
N MET A 169 2.78 11.16 6.90
CA MET A 169 2.36 9.82 6.51
C MET A 169 2.18 9.70 4.99
N LEU A 170 2.88 10.51 4.22
CA LEU A 170 2.92 10.36 2.77
C LEU A 170 4.13 9.50 2.40
N SER A 171 3.87 8.37 1.78
CA SER A 171 4.92 7.51 1.25
C SER A 171 4.74 7.28 -0.24
N MET A 172 5.84 7.17 -0.97
CA MET A 172 5.87 6.75 -2.35
C MET A 172 6.62 5.44 -2.47
N ALA A 173 5.93 4.42 -2.92
CA ALA A 173 6.47 3.09 -3.11
C ALA A 173 6.66 2.83 -4.61
N VAL A 174 7.91 2.69 -5.01
CA VAL A 174 8.30 2.49 -6.41
C VAL A 174 8.67 1.03 -6.63
N SER A 175 8.12 0.42 -7.67
CA SER A 175 8.49 -0.93 -8.07
C SER A 175 9.86 -0.92 -8.76
N VAL A 176 10.82 -1.66 -8.20
CA VAL A 176 12.18 -1.81 -8.75
C VAL A 176 12.40 -3.29 -9.09
N ASP A 177 12.19 -3.62 -10.36
CA ASP A 177 12.18 -4.99 -10.82
C ASP A 177 12.46 -5.03 -12.32
N ASP A 178 13.44 -5.81 -12.74
CA ASP A 178 13.85 -5.94 -14.14
C ASP A 178 13.25 -7.16 -14.85
N LYS A 179 12.66 -8.09 -14.11
CA LYS A 179 11.98 -9.27 -14.66
C LYS A 179 10.56 -8.99 -15.07
N LEU A 180 9.87 -8.15 -14.32
CA LEU A 180 8.47 -7.82 -14.51
C LEU A 180 8.30 -6.49 -15.24
N HIS A 181 9.14 -5.52 -14.91
CA HIS A 181 9.15 -4.19 -15.53
C HIS A 181 10.21 -4.13 -16.64
N PRO A 182 10.05 -3.22 -17.61
CA PRO A 182 11.13 -2.94 -18.54
C PRO A 182 12.43 -2.59 -17.80
N ALA A 183 13.57 -2.99 -18.35
CA ALA A 183 14.91 -3.02 -17.75
C ALA A 183 15.49 -1.67 -17.24
N ARG A 184 14.64 -0.70 -16.83
CA ARG A 184 15.04 0.64 -16.36
C ARG A 184 14.39 1.07 -15.06
N SER A 185 13.65 0.20 -14.38
CA SER A 185 12.92 0.60 -13.16
C SER A 185 13.85 1.07 -12.04
N ALA A 186 15.05 0.50 -11.93
CA ALA A 186 16.08 0.96 -11.00
C ALA A 186 16.58 2.39 -11.33
N ASP A 187 16.78 2.71 -12.61
CA ASP A 187 17.22 4.04 -13.05
C ASP A 187 16.10 5.08 -12.78
N TRP A 188 14.84 4.69 -12.95
CA TRP A 188 13.71 5.55 -12.60
C TRP A 188 13.65 5.83 -11.10
N PHE A 189 13.85 4.80 -10.29
CA PHE A 189 13.90 4.98 -8.84
C PHE A 189 15.03 5.91 -8.41
N VAL A 190 16.25 5.73 -8.98
CA VAL A 190 17.40 6.60 -8.71
C VAL A 190 17.06 8.06 -9.02
N LYS A 191 16.42 8.32 -10.16
CA LYS A 191 16.01 9.68 -10.54
C LYS A 191 14.92 10.24 -9.63
N ILE A 192 13.93 9.43 -9.22
CA ILE A 192 12.88 9.82 -8.26
C ILE A 192 13.52 10.13 -6.91
N ALA A 193 14.42 9.26 -6.43
CA ALA A 193 15.10 9.46 -5.16
C ALA A 193 15.92 10.76 -5.16
N ASP A 194 16.67 11.02 -6.22
CA ASP A 194 17.42 12.26 -6.38
C ASP A 194 16.52 13.50 -6.34
N LEU A 195 15.42 13.49 -7.11
CA LEU A 195 14.45 14.59 -7.13
C LEU A 195 13.82 14.86 -5.77
N ILE A 196 13.36 13.81 -5.06
CA ILE A 196 12.67 13.95 -3.77
C ILE A 196 13.64 14.33 -2.66
N THR A 197 14.82 13.73 -2.62
CA THR A 197 15.77 13.94 -1.51
C THR A 197 16.52 15.27 -1.61
N ASN A 198 16.68 15.82 -2.81
CA ASN A 198 17.25 17.15 -3.03
C ASN A 198 16.22 18.28 -2.89
N ASP A 199 14.92 17.97 -2.92
CA ASP A 199 13.88 18.97 -2.67
C ASP A 199 13.66 19.17 -1.16
N LYS A 200 13.93 20.40 -0.67
CA LYS A 200 13.81 20.76 0.75
C LYS A 200 12.40 20.56 1.33
N LYS A 201 11.36 20.69 0.49
CA LYS A 201 9.96 20.50 0.92
C LYS A 201 9.59 19.03 0.99
N LEU A 202 10.09 18.21 0.06
CA LEU A 202 9.71 16.79 -0.08
C LEU A 202 10.55 15.85 0.79
N ARG A 203 11.84 16.13 0.94
CA ARG A 203 12.78 15.28 1.68
C ARG A 203 12.31 14.83 3.07
N ASN A 204 11.62 15.73 3.80
CA ASN A 204 11.11 15.45 5.14
C ASN A 204 9.60 15.12 5.17
N ARG A 205 8.97 15.01 4.00
CA ARG A 205 7.52 14.84 3.87
C ARG A 205 7.11 13.58 3.15
N VAL A 206 7.98 13.05 2.31
CA VAL A 206 7.72 11.85 1.51
C VAL A 206 8.69 10.77 1.93
N ASN A 207 8.17 9.69 2.50
CA ASN A 207 8.94 8.49 2.76
C ASN A 207 9.05 7.67 1.48
N LEU A 208 10.27 7.46 1.01
CA LEU A 208 10.51 6.62 -0.16
C LEU A 208 10.55 5.15 0.25
N LYS A 209 9.93 4.32 -0.58
CA LYS A 209 9.98 2.86 -0.46
C LYS A 209 10.27 2.24 -1.81
N THR A 210 10.95 1.10 -1.81
CA THR A 210 11.03 0.26 -3.01
C THR A 210 10.37 -1.08 -2.75
N PHE A 211 9.69 -1.59 -3.78
CA PHE A 211 9.27 -2.97 -3.83
C PHE A 211 10.03 -3.68 -4.95
N THR A 212 10.63 -4.81 -4.62
CA THR A 212 11.31 -5.66 -5.59
C THR A 212 10.98 -7.12 -5.31
N VAL A 213 11.28 -8.00 -6.25
CA VAL A 213 11.18 -9.44 -6.07
C VAL A 213 12.56 -10.03 -5.75
N ALA A 214 12.60 -11.21 -5.13
CA ALA A 214 13.85 -11.83 -4.67
C ALA A 214 14.90 -11.92 -5.78
N ASP A 215 14.49 -12.28 -6.99
CA ASP A 215 15.37 -12.41 -8.15
C ASP A 215 15.94 -11.08 -8.66
N SER A 216 15.35 -9.94 -8.29
CA SER A 216 15.79 -8.59 -8.67
C SER A 216 16.60 -7.89 -7.57
N VAL A 217 16.88 -8.57 -6.44
CA VAL A 217 17.76 -8.04 -5.38
C VAL A 217 19.14 -7.62 -5.91
N PRO A 218 19.83 -8.43 -6.76
CA PRO A 218 21.11 -8.03 -7.33
C PRO A 218 21.02 -6.74 -8.15
N LEU A 219 19.89 -6.50 -8.83
CA LEU A 219 19.66 -5.25 -9.55
C LEU A 219 19.54 -4.08 -8.56
N LEU A 220 18.75 -4.22 -7.50
CA LEU A 220 18.62 -3.21 -6.46
C LEU A 220 19.99 -2.89 -5.84
N GLU A 221 20.79 -3.90 -5.51
CA GLU A 221 22.12 -3.72 -4.95
C GLU A 221 23.07 -3.00 -5.93
N SER A 222 23.15 -3.44 -7.18
CA SER A 222 24.09 -2.90 -8.15
C SER A 222 23.70 -1.51 -8.67
N ARG A 223 22.42 -1.27 -8.91
CA ARG A 223 21.92 -0.04 -9.56
C ARG A 223 21.50 1.05 -8.58
N VAL A 224 21.05 0.67 -7.40
CA VAL A 224 20.58 1.61 -6.37
C VAL A 224 21.60 1.74 -5.25
N LEU A 225 21.86 0.66 -4.53
CA LEU A 225 22.71 0.73 -3.32
C LEU A 225 24.17 1.07 -3.61
N ASN A 226 24.71 0.65 -4.74
CA ASN A 226 26.06 0.97 -5.20
C ASN A 226 26.11 2.13 -6.21
N ASN A 227 25.03 2.92 -6.32
CA ASN A 227 24.99 4.04 -7.27
C ASN A 227 25.80 5.23 -6.74
N PRO A 228 26.88 5.67 -7.43
CA PRO A 228 27.73 6.75 -6.94
C PRO A 228 27.04 8.13 -6.93
N LYS A 229 25.89 8.27 -7.59
CA LYS A 229 25.11 9.52 -7.59
C LYS A 229 24.22 9.66 -6.34
N LEU A 230 23.99 8.56 -5.62
CA LEU A 230 23.21 8.55 -4.40
C LEU A 230 24.19 8.49 -3.22
N ASN A 231 24.15 9.49 -2.37
CA ASN A 231 24.88 9.44 -1.09
C ASN A 231 24.09 8.53 -0.14
N ILE A 232 24.41 7.22 -0.15
CA ILE A 232 23.74 6.22 0.69
C ILE A 232 24.53 6.05 1.98
N GLU A 233 23.85 6.26 3.08
CA GLU A 233 24.37 6.15 4.43
C GLU A 233 23.47 5.26 5.30
N ASN A 234 23.97 4.82 6.44
CA ASN A 234 23.23 4.11 7.46
C ASN A 234 22.49 2.86 6.94
N PHE A 235 23.15 2.10 6.05
CA PHE A 235 22.57 0.89 5.51
C PHE A 235 22.40 -0.17 6.62
N GLU A 236 21.17 -0.58 6.87
CA GLU A 236 20.80 -1.59 7.83
C GLU A 236 19.94 -2.67 7.16
N LYS A 237 20.41 -3.92 7.24
CA LYS A 237 19.63 -5.07 6.78
C LYS A 237 18.66 -5.47 7.88
N MET A 238 17.37 -5.49 7.60
CA MET A 238 16.34 -5.84 8.57
C MET A 238 16.26 -7.38 8.71
N PRO A 239 16.09 -7.93 9.91
CA PRO A 239 15.93 -9.36 10.11
C PRO A 239 14.60 -9.88 9.51
N GLY A 240 14.63 -11.09 8.98
CA GLY A 240 13.44 -11.73 8.39
C GLY A 240 13.44 -11.73 6.87
N LYS A 241 12.34 -11.35 6.26
CA LYS A 241 12.27 -11.15 4.80
C LYS A 241 13.32 -10.11 4.40
N TRP A 242 13.95 -10.29 3.24
CA TRP A 242 14.95 -9.32 2.80
C TRP A 242 14.32 -7.93 2.77
N ALA A 243 14.76 -7.10 3.66
CA ALA A 243 14.38 -5.70 3.76
C ALA A 243 15.61 -4.92 4.19
N ALA A 244 15.74 -3.71 3.69
CA ALA A 244 16.83 -2.83 4.08
C ALA A 244 16.28 -1.44 4.38
N ARG A 245 16.87 -0.77 5.35
CA ARG A 245 16.67 0.64 5.63
C ARG A 245 18.00 1.35 5.41
N TYR A 246 17.97 2.48 4.73
CA TYR A 246 19.12 3.33 4.47
C TYR A 246 18.69 4.78 4.28
N THR A 247 19.65 5.68 4.22
CA THR A 247 19.37 7.09 3.91
C THR A 247 19.95 7.47 2.56
N ILE A 248 19.25 8.31 1.82
CA ILE A 248 19.74 8.99 0.61
C ILE A 248 19.68 10.48 0.87
N ASN A 249 20.81 11.17 0.86
CA ASN A 249 20.89 12.60 1.17
C ASN A 249 20.18 12.96 2.50
N GLY A 250 20.26 12.08 3.49
CA GLY A 250 19.60 12.24 4.79
C GLY A 250 18.11 11.87 4.85
N ALA A 251 17.47 11.52 3.73
CA ALA A 251 16.10 11.01 3.71
C ALA A 251 16.07 9.49 3.92
N THR A 252 15.20 9.00 4.78
CA THR A 252 15.05 7.55 5.01
C THR A 252 14.36 6.88 3.84
N VAL A 253 14.93 5.77 3.38
CA VAL A 253 14.39 4.89 2.35
C VAL A 253 14.25 3.48 2.90
N GLU A 254 13.13 2.85 2.63
CA GLU A 254 12.88 1.45 2.99
C GLU A 254 12.71 0.60 1.73
N SER A 255 13.49 -0.46 1.63
CA SER A 255 13.41 -1.44 0.53
C SER A 255 12.82 -2.75 1.03
N TYR A 256 11.81 -3.24 0.34
CA TYR A 256 11.15 -4.50 0.66
C TYR A 256 11.24 -5.46 -0.51
N VAL A 257 11.56 -6.71 -0.20
CA VAL A 257 11.52 -7.80 -1.16
C VAL A 257 10.29 -8.64 -0.89
N GLY A 258 9.39 -8.70 -1.85
CA GLY A 258 8.28 -9.62 -1.85
C GLY A 258 8.64 -10.94 -2.52
N ASP A 259 7.98 -12.01 -2.12
CA ASP A 259 7.99 -13.23 -2.92
C ASP A 259 7.25 -12.94 -4.23
N PHE A 260 7.92 -13.20 -5.35
CA PHE A 260 7.23 -13.18 -6.63
C PHE A 260 6.31 -14.40 -6.69
N VAL A 261 5.04 -14.13 -6.58
CA VAL A 261 4.03 -15.11 -6.99
C VAL A 261 3.54 -14.65 -8.35
N ASP A 262 3.67 -15.49 -9.39
CA ASP A 262 3.05 -15.26 -10.70
C ASP A 262 1.52 -15.42 -10.54
N VAL A 263 0.95 -14.44 -9.83
CA VAL A 263 -0.46 -14.46 -9.43
C VAL A 263 -1.40 -14.32 -10.62
N GLY A 264 -0.94 -13.77 -11.74
CA GLY A 264 -1.76 -13.61 -12.94
C GLY A 264 -2.25 -14.94 -13.53
N ASN A 265 -1.53 -16.04 -13.29
CA ASN A 265 -1.79 -17.36 -13.87
C ASN A 265 -1.97 -18.48 -12.83
N VAL A 266 -1.97 -18.16 -11.53
CA VAL A 266 -2.21 -19.17 -10.49
C VAL A 266 -3.67 -19.64 -10.55
N PRO A 267 -3.96 -20.94 -10.66
CA PRO A 267 -5.32 -21.47 -10.63
C PRO A 267 -6.06 -21.06 -9.35
N MET A 268 -7.36 -20.78 -9.46
CA MET A 268 -8.20 -20.40 -8.32
C MET A 268 -8.14 -21.44 -7.20
N GLU A 269 -8.05 -22.71 -7.54
CA GLU A 269 -7.91 -23.82 -6.60
C GLU A 269 -6.69 -23.63 -5.69
N LYS A 270 -5.54 -23.29 -6.27
CA LYS A 270 -4.32 -23.05 -5.51
C LYS A 270 -4.45 -21.80 -4.63
N LYS A 271 -5.08 -20.74 -5.13
CA LYS A 271 -5.32 -19.51 -4.36
C LYS A 271 -6.18 -19.77 -3.12
N LEU A 272 -7.25 -20.55 -3.26
CA LEU A 272 -8.16 -20.85 -2.15
C LEU A 272 -7.55 -21.80 -1.10
N THR A 273 -6.65 -22.71 -1.52
CA THR A 273 -5.95 -23.61 -0.60
C THR A 273 -4.75 -22.95 0.09
N GLU A 274 -4.15 -21.95 -0.55
CA GLU A 274 -3.00 -21.19 -0.07
C GLU A 274 -3.39 -19.89 0.68
N ILE A 275 -4.67 -19.65 1.01
CA ILE A 275 -5.01 -18.63 2.02
C ILE A 275 -4.36 -19.05 3.34
N VAL A 276 -3.06 -18.80 3.40
CA VAL A 276 -2.25 -19.07 4.57
C VAL A 276 -2.58 -18.00 5.59
N VAL A 277 -3.27 -18.39 6.63
CA VAL A 277 -3.32 -17.57 7.84
C VAL A 277 -1.88 -17.38 8.27
N PRO A 278 -1.37 -16.14 8.37
CA PRO A 278 -0.04 -15.94 8.93
C PRO A 278 0.01 -16.65 10.28
N PRO A 279 1.13 -17.28 10.62
CA PRO A 279 1.25 -17.92 11.92
C PRO A 279 0.95 -16.87 12.98
N LEU A 280 0.04 -17.17 13.90
CA LEU A 280 -0.32 -16.34 15.05
C LEU A 280 0.89 -16.26 16.03
N GLY A 281 1.96 -15.68 15.58
CA GLY A 281 3.20 -15.53 16.31
C GLY A 281 3.54 -14.06 16.51
N GLY A 282 2.98 -13.44 17.53
CA GLY A 282 3.50 -12.20 18.13
C GLY A 282 3.22 -10.87 17.43
N SER A 283 2.83 -10.84 16.16
CA SER A 283 2.36 -9.64 15.44
C SER A 283 0.94 -9.85 14.95
N ARG A 284 0.10 -8.82 15.04
CA ARG A 284 -1.25 -8.83 14.44
C ARG A 284 -1.14 -9.12 12.95
N GLY A 285 -1.97 -10.03 12.45
CA GLY A 285 -2.10 -10.27 11.02
C GLY A 285 -2.64 -9.03 10.30
N ARG A 286 -2.42 -8.94 9.00
CA ARG A 286 -2.96 -7.86 8.17
C ARG A 286 -3.87 -8.42 7.11
N VAL A 287 -4.97 -7.71 6.90
CA VAL A 287 -5.98 -8.00 5.91
C VAL A 287 -6.13 -6.79 5.02
N VAL A 288 -6.07 -6.97 3.72
CA VAL A 288 -6.15 -5.87 2.76
C VAL A 288 -7.46 -5.97 1.97
N TYR A 289 -8.27 -4.92 2.03
CA TYR A 289 -9.43 -4.78 1.16
C TYR A 289 -9.06 -3.93 -0.05
N CYS A 290 -9.29 -4.48 -1.24
CA CYS A 290 -8.89 -3.89 -2.51
C CYS A 290 -10.13 -3.42 -3.29
N PHE A 291 -10.28 -2.11 -3.49
CA PHE A 291 -11.38 -1.49 -4.23
C PHE A 291 -10.94 -1.21 -5.66
N TYR A 292 -11.74 -1.62 -6.63
CA TYR A 292 -11.41 -1.55 -8.05
C TYR A 292 -12.28 -0.54 -8.80
N PRO A 293 -11.77 0.07 -9.89
CA PRO A 293 -12.52 1.02 -10.71
C PRO A 293 -13.74 0.42 -11.42
N ASP A 294 -13.85 -0.90 -11.48
CA ASP A 294 -15.00 -1.60 -12.08
C ASP A 294 -16.17 -1.81 -11.11
N GLY A 295 -16.11 -1.20 -9.94
CA GLY A 295 -17.19 -1.29 -8.96
C GLY A 295 -17.15 -2.53 -8.09
N THR A 296 -16.03 -3.24 -8.05
CA THR A 296 -15.85 -4.43 -7.20
C THR A 296 -14.87 -4.17 -6.07
N VAL A 297 -15.00 -4.96 -5.02
CA VAL A 297 -14.03 -5.04 -3.92
C VAL A 297 -13.60 -6.49 -3.75
N GLY A 298 -12.33 -6.70 -3.52
CA GLY A 298 -11.73 -7.99 -3.26
C GLY A 298 -11.03 -8.02 -1.91
N PHE A 299 -10.65 -9.22 -1.53
CA PHE A 299 -9.97 -9.48 -0.28
C PHE A 299 -8.59 -10.05 -0.59
N ASP A 300 -7.57 -9.44 -0.04
CA ASP A 300 -6.19 -9.88 -0.17
C ASP A 300 -5.62 -10.20 1.20
N CYS A 301 -5.17 -11.43 1.34
CA CYS A 301 -4.50 -11.91 2.53
C CYS A 301 -3.09 -12.34 2.12
N ASN A 302 -2.08 -11.58 2.49
CA ASN A 302 -0.67 -11.85 2.17
C ASN A 302 -0.22 -11.65 0.71
N TYR A 303 -0.73 -10.61 0.03
CA TYR A 303 -0.33 -10.26 -1.34
C TYR A 303 -0.69 -11.30 -2.43
N LEU A 304 -1.57 -12.22 -2.14
CA LEU A 304 -2.21 -13.02 -3.18
C LEU A 304 -3.16 -12.11 -3.97
N GLU A 305 -3.33 -12.42 -5.25
CA GLU A 305 -4.33 -11.77 -6.08
C GLU A 305 -5.68 -11.74 -5.34
N SER A 306 -6.37 -10.61 -5.36
CA SER A 306 -7.59 -10.48 -4.59
C SER A 306 -8.61 -11.54 -5.00
N VAL A 307 -8.98 -12.36 -4.04
CA VAL A 307 -9.99 -13.40 -4.15
C VAL A 307 -11.31 -12.91 -3.55
N GLY A 308 -12.39 -13.61 -3.84
CA GLY A 308 -13.70 -13.25 -3.28
C GLY A 308 -14.20 -11.88 -3.76
N ARG A 309 -13.89 -11.47 -5.00
CA ARG A 309 -14.37 -10.18 -5.54
C ARG A 309 -15.90 -10.13 -5.59
N VAL A 310 -16.45 -9.10 -4.99
CA VAL A 310 -17.91 -8.85 -4.94
C VAL A 310 -18.19 -7.40 -5.35
N PRO A 311 -19.39 -7.11 -5.93
CA PRO A 311 -19.80 -5.74 -6.17
C PRO A 311 -19.92 -4.96 -4.87
N PHE A 312 -19.43 -3.71 -4.84
CA PHE A 312 -19.61 -2.85 -3.68
C PHE A 312 -20.91 -2.00 -3.73
N LYS A 313 -21.67 -2.14 -4.80
CA LYS A 313 -23.06 -1.64 -4.91
C LYS A 313 -24.03 -2.79 -5.11
N THR A 314 -25.27 -2.57 -4.72
CA THR A 314 -26.38 -3.47 -5.04
C THR A 314 -26.75 -3.33 -6.53
N ASP A 315 -27.59 -4.22 -7.03
CA ASP A 315 -28.13 -4.14 -8.41
C ASP A 315 -28.94 -2.85 -8.64
N THR A 316 -29.45 -2.22 -7.58
CA THR A 316 -30.14 -0.93 -7.62
C THR A 316 -29.18 0.28 -7.55
N GLY A 317 -27.87 0.05 -7.52
CA GLY A 317 -26.85 1.08 -7.45
C GLY A 317 -26.59 1.65 -6.05
N THR A 318 -27.26 1.12 -5.00
CA THR A 318 -27.05 1.56 -3.62
C THR A 318 -25.72 0.99 -3.07
N TYR A 319 -24.94 1.81 -2.38
CA TYR A 319 -23.72 1.36 -1.74
C TYR A 319 -23.99 0.37 -0.61
N LYS A 320 -23.24 -0.69 -0.57
CA LYS A 320 -23.21 -1.64 0.55
C LYS A 320 -22.37 -1.07 1.69
N SER A 321 -22.79 -1.31 2.93
CA SER A 321 -21.94 -1.00 4.08
C SER A 321 -20.70 -1.89 4.08
N PHE A 322 -19.64 -1.49 4.81
CA PHE A 322 -18.43 -2.31 4.91
C PHE A 322 -18.73 -3.70 5.51
N ALA A 323 -19.63 -3.77 6.49
CA ALA A 323 -20.07 -5.04 7.08
C ALA A 323 -20.78 -5.96 6.06
N GLN A 324 -21.60 -5.40 5.16
CA GLN A 324 -22.19 -6.16 4.05
C GLN A 324 -21.13 -6.68 3.07
N ILE A 325 -20.14 -5.86 2.75
CA ILE A 325 -19.00 -6.28 1.90
C ILE A 325 -18.24 -7.43 2.57
N GLN A 326 -17.95 -7.35 3.86
CA GLN A 326 -17.29 -8.43 4.60
C GLN A 326 -18.10 -9.73 4.54
N HIS A 327 -19.40 -9.63 4.72
CA HIS A 327 -20.29 -10.78 4.61
C HIS A 327 -20.31 -11.39 3.20
N ASP A 328 -20.46 -10.55 2.16
CA ASP A 328 -20.50 -11.01 0.78
C ASP A 328 -19.19 -11.67 0.35
N ILE A 329 -18.04 -11.14 0.79
CA ILE A 329 -16.71 -11.73 0.56
C ILE A 329 -16.61 -13.10 1.26
N HIS A 330 -17.06 -13.19 2.52
CA HIS A 330 -17.08 -14.45 3.24
C HIS A 330 -17.87 -15.52 2.50
N GLU A 331 -19.13 -15.24 2.16
CA GLU A 331 -20.01 -16.15 1.42
C GLU A 331 -19.42 -16.56 0.06
N LYS A 332 -18.84 -15.59 -0.67
CA LYS A 332 -18.21 -15.84 -1.95
C LYS A 332 -17.01 -16.78 -1.84
N LEU A 333 -16.13 -16.55 -0.84
CA LEU A 333 -14.96 -17.40 -0.62
C LEU A 333 -15.35 -18.81 -0.21
N VAL A 334 -16.32 -18.98 0.69
CA VAL A 334 -16.83 -20.29 1.11
C VAL A 334 -17.45 -21.03 -0.06
N SER A 335 -18.26 -20.35 -0.87
CA SER A 335 -18.87 -20.91 -2.08
C SER A 335 -17.83 -21.37 -3.12
N ASP A 336 -16.83 -20.51 -3.39
CA ASP A 336 -15.78 -20.81 -4.35
C ASP A 336 -14.93 -22.00 -3.88
N TYR A 337 -14.60 -22.06 -2.58
CA TYR A 337 -13.90 -23.21 -2.00
C TYR A 337 -14.68 -24.51 -2.10
N ALA A 338 -15.99 -24.46 -1.79
CA ALA A 338 -16.85 -25.65 -1.92
C ALA A 338 -16.88 -26.21 -3.34
N ARG A 339 -16.91 -25.35 -4.37
CA ARG A 339 -16.86 -25.77 -5.78
C ARG A 339 -15.53 -26.44 -6.16
N VAL A 340 -14.43 -25.99 -5.55
CA VAL A 340 -13.10 -26.53 -5.84
C VAL A 340 -12.91 -27.91 -5.25
N ILE A 341 -13.38 -28.16 -4.03
CA ILE A 341 -13.22 -29.46 -3.38
C ILE A 341 -14.19 -30.55 -3.85
N GLN A 342 -15.23 -30.18 -4.63
CA GLN A 342 -16.19 -31.13 -5.23
C GLN A 342 -15.75 -31.65 -6.61
N LYS A 343 -14.71 -31.06 -7.19
CA LYS A 343 -14.08 -31.53 -8.45
C LYS A 343 -12.97 -32.53 -8.19
#